data_2be364f47f5b0f32f1ab867f0a966d48
#
_entry.id   2be364f47f5b0f32f1ab867f0a966d48
#
_cell.length_a   1.000
_cell.length_b   1.000
_cell.length_c   1.000
_cell.angle_alpha   90.00
_cell.angle_beta   90.00
_cell.angle_gamma   90.00
#
_symmetry.space_group_name_H-M   'P 1'
#
loop_
_entity.id
_entity.type
_entity.pdbx_description
1 polymer ?
#
loop_
_entity_poly.entity_id
_entity_poly.type
_entity_poly.pdbx_seq_one_letter_code
_entity_poly.pdbx_strand_id
1 'polypeptide(L)'
;TESEELFYADNTFLTLGGTSAIYKRTTNPHTTIGDGLALAFNAGCEIADMEFIQFHPSAIYTESEEAFLISEAVRGEGAYLIDQNGERFMPAIHELAELAPRDIVAQSIYRQMLKYDQEYVWLSLKHLDPQVVKHRFPNIYEKCQELGIDMCDRIPVAPAAHYMVGGVRTDTHGQTNIKRLFICGELASSGIMGANRLASNSLIECLVFGKRAIEASRKNLKTSPTQVFKPIYHCNDNYAALYVHLKKEISRIMTDYAGIIRNAEKLKQGLNELESLEDNLPREINEYYTLICRNLITVARLIIRSALYRQESRGGHFREDYPCSDASYLFHIVQQKEKDLRTLPVNTKKSLN
;
A
#
# COMPACT_ATOMS: atom_id res chain seq x y z
N THR A 1 8.89 -27.25 -2.98
CA THR A 1 8.95 -28.28 -4.04
C THR A 1 9.72 -27.73 -5.21
N GLU A 2 10.80 -28.41 -5.60
CA GLU A 2 11.73 -28.01 -6.66
C GLU A 2 11.21 -28.32 -8.09
N SER A 3 9.90 -28.38 -8.29
CA SER A 3 9.32 -28.65 -9.60
C SER A 3 8.60 -27.41 -10.13
N GLU A 4 8.95 -27.03 -11.33
CA GLU A 4 8.24 -26.01 -12.10
C GLU A 4 7.08 -26.67 -12.85
N GLU A 5 5.90 -26.07 -12.75
CA GLU A 5 4.72 -26.52 -13.46
C GLU A 5 4.23 -25.42 -14.40
N LEU A 6 3.85 -25.79 -15.60
CA LEU A 6 3.35 -24.89 -16.62
C LEU A 6 1.84 -25.05 -16.77
N PHE A 7 1.11 -23.97 -16.49
CA PHE A 7 -0.35 -23.93 -16.61
C PHE A 7 -0.76 -23.18 -17.88
N TYR A 8 -1.56 -23.82 -18.71
CA TYR A 8 -2.19 -23.17 -19.87
C TYR A 8 -3.64 -22.84 -19.54
N ALA A 9 -4.04 -21.61 -19.79
CA ALA A 9 -5.40 -21.15 -19.54
C ALA A 9 -5.86 -20.16 -20.62
N ASP A 10 -7.15 -20.16 -20.93
CA ASP A 10 -7.74 -19.17 -21.84
C ASP A 10 -7.74 -17.76 -21.26
N ASN A 11 -7.87 -17.64 -19.95
CA ASN A 11 -7.83 -16.38 -19.23
C ASN A 11 -7.04 -16.55 -17.93
N THR A 12 -6.29 -15.52 -17.54
CA THR A 12 -5.55 -15.45 -16.29
C THR A 12 -6.14 -14.36 -15.42
N PHE A 13 -6.35 -14.65 -14.13
CA PHE A 13 -6.78 -13.67 -13.13
C PHE A 13 -5.71 -13.52 -12.08
N LEU A 14 -5.21 -12.29 -11.87
CA LEU A 14 -4.29 -11.98 -10.79
C LEU A 14 -5.03 -11.22 -9.69
N THR A 15 -5.00 -11.76 -8.46
CA THR A 15 -5.66 -11.21 -7.27
C THR A 15 -4.73 -11.26 -6.06
N LEU A 16 -3.46 -10.83 -6.24
CA LEU A 16 -2.34 -11.08 -5.32
C LEU A 16 -2.18 -9.99 -4.24
N GLY A 17 -3.17 -9.09 -4.10
CA GLY A 17 -3.14 -8.05 -3.08
C GLY A 17 -2.21 -6.88 -3.41
N GLY A 18 -1.95 -6.04 -2.41
CA GLY A 18 -1.18 -4.81 -2.55
C GLY A 18 0.31 -4.96 -2.20
N THR A 19 0.89 -3.88 -1.66
CA THR A 19 2.33 -3.77 -1.41
C THR A 19 2.68 -3.15 -0.05
N SER A 20 1.76 -3.15 0.91
CA SER A 20 1.94 -2.43 2.17
C SER A 20 3.10 -2.95 3.03
N ALA A 21 3.50 -4.23 2.88
CA ALA A 21 4.62 -4.83 3.61
C ALA A 21 6.01 -4.46 3.05
N ILE A 22 6.07 -3.53 2.09
CA ILE A 22 7.32 -2.90 1.66
C ILE A 22 7.77 -1.77 2.64
N TYR A 23 6.91 -1.37 3.58
CA TYR A 23 7.20 -0.38 4.62
C TYR A 23 7.56 -1.07 5.95
N LYS A 24 8.31 -0.39 6.82
CA LYS A 24 8.71 -0.93 8.15
C LYS A 24 7.51 -1.34 9.00
N ARG A 25 6.40 -0.57 8.93
CA ARG A 25 5.17 -0.87 9.66
C ARG A 25 4.03 -1.08 8.70
N THR A 26 3.37 -2.21 8.83
CA THR A 26 2.22 -2.57 8.01
C THR A 26 1.15 -3.26 8.84
N THR A 27 -0.11 -3.08 8.45
CA THR A 27 -1.26 -3.83 8.99
C THR A 27 -1.59 -5.05 8.16
N ASN A 28 -0.78 -5.35 7.15
CA ASN A 28 -0.94 -6.50 6.27
C ASN A 28 0.08 -7.60 6.59
N PRO A 29 -0.16 -8.84 6.19
CA PRO A 29 0.83 -9.91 6.29
C PRO A 29 2.16 -9.53 5.62
N HIS A 30 3.27 -9.99 6.17
CA HIS A 30 4.62 -9.70 5.65
C HIS A 30 4.87 -10.19 4.22
N THR A 31 4.00 -11.02 3.69
CA THR A 31 4.01 -11.50 2.30
C THR A 31 3.37 -10.53 1.31
N THR A 32 2.72 -9.45 1.78
CA THR A 32 2.08 -8.45 0.91
C THR A 32 3.11 -7.42 0.41
N ILE A 33 4.09 -7.91 -0.36
CA ILE A 33 5.27 -7.16 -0.81
C ILE A 33 5.17 -6.62 -2.25
N GLY A 34 4.05 -6.85 -2.94
CA GLY A 34 3.83 -6.35 -4.29
C GLY A 34 4.28 -7.28 -5.41
N ASP A 35 4.46 -8.58 -5.15
CA ASP A 35 4.85 -9.55 -6.18
C ASP A 35 3.93 -9.52 -7.40
N GLY A 36 2.60 -9.46 -7.16
CA GLY A 36 1.63 -9.37 -8.25
C GLY A 36 1.80 -8.11 -9.12
N LEU A 37 2.18 -6.99 -8.49
CA LEU A 37 2.46 -5.75 -9.19
C LEU A 37 3.72 -5.86 -10.06
N ALA A 38 4.80 -6.41 -9.50
CA ALA A 38 6.06 -6.62 -10.23
C ALA A 38 5.86 -7.60 -11.40
N LEU A 39 5.13 -8.69 -11.18
CA LEU A 39 4.79 -9.66 -12.24
C LEU A 39 4.00 -8.98 -13.37
N ALA A 40 2.96 -8.22 -13.04
CA ALA A 40 2.16 -7.51 -14.02
C ALA A 40 2.99 -6.46 -14.79
N PHE A 41 3.82 -5.67 -14.09
CA PHE A 41 4.72 -4.70 -14.72
C PHE A 41 5.73 -5.37 -15.66
N ASN A 42 6.35 -6.46 -15.23
CA ASN A 42 7.30 -7.22 -16.03
C ASN A 42 6.66 -7.88 -17.26
N ALA A 43 5.38 -8.25 -17.17
CA ALA A 43 4.58 -8.73 -18.30
C ALA A 43 4.16 -7.60 -19.27
N GLY A 44 4.40 -6.32 -18.94
CA GLY A 44 4.05 -5.18 -19.78
C GLY A 44 2.68 -4.56 -19.49
N CYS A 45 2.10 -4.82 -18.31
CA CYS A 45 0.91 -4.12 -17.87
C CYS A 45 1.18 -2.63 -17.60
N GLU A 46 0.15 -1.82 -17.79
CA GLU A 46 0.13 -0.42 -17.35
C GLU A 46 -0.11 -0.37 -15.84
N ILE A 47 0.76 0.32 -15.11
CA ILE A 47 0.66 0.54 -13.68
C ILE A 47 0.28 2.01 -13.45
N ALA A 48 -0.73 2.26 -12.63
CA ALA A 48 -1.26 3.61 -12.41
C ALA A 48 -1.24 4.02 -10.93
N ASP A 49 -1.00 5.32 -10.69
CA ASP A 49 -1.24 6.02 -9.43
C ASP A 49 -0.50 5.43 -8.21
N MET A 50 0.72 4.95 -8.41
CA MET A 50 1.52 4.26 -7.39
C MET A 50 1.92 5.14 -6.21
N GLU A 51 1.84 6.45 -6.32
CA GLU A 51 2.09 7.41 -5.24
C GLU A 51 1.04 7.36 -4.13
N PHE A 52 -0.16 6.81 -4.39
CA PHE A 52 -1.26 6.77 -3.44
C PHE A 52 -1.20 5.50 -2.59
N ILE A 53 -0.45 5.57 -1.50
CA ILE A 53 -0.42 4.58 -0.44
C ILE A 53 -1.18 5.12 0.77
N GLN A 54 -2.19 4.39 1.23
CA GLN A 54 -2.94 4.75 2.43
C GLN A 54 -2.23 4.22 3.67
N PHE A 55 -1.90 5.12 4.59
CA PHE A 55 -1.45 4.77 5.93
C PHE A 55 -2.65 4.79 6.88
N HIS A 56 -2.86 3.71 7.63
CA HIS A 56 -3.87 3.70 8.68
C HIS A 56 -3.33 4.43 9.91
N PRO A 57 -4.08 5.41 10.46
CA PRO A 57 -3.55 6.26 11.53
C PRO A 57 -3.27 5.52 12.83
N SER A 58 -4.15 4.59 13.21
CA SER A 58 -4.13 3.94 14.51
C SER A 58 -3.86 2.43 14.38
N ALA A 59 -2.60 2.06 14.33
CA ALA A 59 -2.13 0.71 14.56
C ALA A 59 -1.39 0.65 15.90
N ILE A 60 -1.54 -0.44 16.67
CA ILE A 60 -0.81 -0.58 17.94
C ILE A 60 0.68 -0.49 17.66
N TYR A 61 1.35 0.36 18.41
CA TYR A 61 2.80 0.42 18.38
C TYR A 61 3.39 -0.73 19.20
N THR A 62 4.23 -1.52 18.57
CA THR A 62 5.09 -2.54 19.18
C THR A 62 6.45 -2.51 18.47
N GLU A 63 7.45 -3.17 19.01
CA GLU A 63 8.74 -3.34 18.34
C GLU A 63 8.66 -4.25 17.10
N SER A 64 7.54 -4.97 16.93
CA SER A 64 7.28 -5.81 15.76
C SER A 64 6.95 -4.97 14.53
N GLU A 65 7.38 -5.43 13.35
CA GLU A 65 7.03 -4.82 12.05
C GLU A 65 5.54 -4.99 11.72
N GLU A 66 4.90 -6.09 12.18
CA GLU A 66 3.48 -6.36 11.99
C GLU A 66 2.66 -5.61 13.04
N ALA A 67 1.88 -4.64 12.58
CA ALA A 67 1.12 -3.76 13.45
C ALA A 67 -0.36 -4.19 13.51
N PHE A 68 -0.85 -4.46 14.73
CA PHE A 68 -2.26 -4.77 14.92
C PHE A 68 -3.13 -3.53 14.70
N LEU A 69 -4.13 -3.66 13.83
CA LEU A 69 -5.02 -2.56 13.46
C LEU A 69 -6.01 -2.24 14.58
N ILE A 70 -6.01 -0.99 15.06
CA ILE A 70 -7.10 -0.44 15.84
C ILE A 70 -8.15 0.13 14.90
N SER A 71 -9.32 -0.50 14.86
CA SER A 71 -10.42 -0.06 14.00
C SER A 71 -10.73 1.43 14.17
N GLU A 72 -11.03 2.10 13.07
CA GLU A 72 -11.51 3.49 13.07
C GLU A 72 -12.74 3.69 13.97
N ALA A 73 -13.55 2.65 14.18
CA ALA A 73 -14.70 2.66 15.06
C ALA A 73 -14.34 3.01 16.52
N VAL A 74 -13.10 2.75 16.97
CA VAL A 74 -12.64 3.15 18.32
C VAL A 74 -12.55 4.68 18.43
N ARG A 75 -12.05 5.36 17.39
CA ARG A 75 -12.08 6.84 17.30
C ARG A 75 -13.52 7.35 17.15
N GLY A 76 -14.35 6.62 16.40
CA GLY A 76 -15.78 6.88 16.27
C GLY A 76 -16.55 6.75 17.58
N GLU A 77 -16.12 5.89 18.52
CA GLU A 77 -16.69 5.79 19.88
C GLU A 77 -16.31 6.98 20.77
N GLY A 78 -15.34 7.77 20.35
CA GLY A 78 -14.91 8.97 21.04
C GLY A 78 -13.51 8.92 21.64
N ALA A 79 -12.68 7.93 21.29
CA ALA A 79 -11.28 7.90 21.73
C ALA A 79 -10.49 9.11 21.19
N TYR A 80 -9.63 9.71 22.04
CA TYR A 80 -8.83 10.89 21.74
C TYR A 80 -7.41 10.55 21.40
N LEU A 81 -6.83 11.27 20.43
CA LEU A 81 -5.39 11.26 20.15
C LEU A 81 -4.72 12.33 21.01
N ILE A 82 -3.82 11.90 21.90
CA ILE A 82 -3.06 12.77 22.79
C ILE A 82 -1.57 12.60 22.57
N ASP A 83 -0.84 13.69 22.74
CA ASP A 83 0.62 13.71 22.63
C ASP A 83 1.31 13.16 23.90
N GLN A 84 2.61 13.26 23.97
CA GLN A 84 3.41 12.79 25.12
C GLN A 84 3.14 13.56 26.42
N ASN A 85 2.62 14.79 26.31
CA ASN A 85 2.22 15.61 27.47
C ASN A 85 0.78 15.32 27.92
N GLY A 86 0.03 14.46 27.18
CA GLY A 86 -1.37 14.19 27.43
C GLY A 86 -2.32 15.22 26.81
N GLU A 87 -1.83 16.08 25.92
CA GLU A 87 -2.62 17.11 25.25
C GLU A 87 -3.27 16.56 23.98
N ARG A 88 -4.59 16.76 23.84
CA ARG A 88 -5.36 16.40 22.67
C ARG A 88 -5.06 17.37 21.52
N PHE A 89 -4.49 16.88 20.41
CA PHE A 89 -3.99 17.75 19.34
C PHE A 89 -4.92 17.84 18.11
N MET A 90 -5.77 16.86 17.84
CA MET A 90 -6.59 16.84 16.62
C MET A 90 -7.59 17.99 16.47
N PRO A 91 -8.28 18.49 17.52
CA PRO A 91 -9.20 19.61 17.40
C PRO A 91 -8.59 20.92 16.89
N ALA A 92 -7.27 21.13 17.11
CA ALA A 92 -6.56 22.28 16.59
C ALA A 92 -6.18 22.15 15.09
N ILE A 93 -6.30 20.94 14.52
CA ILE A 93 -5.86 20.63 13.16
C ILE A 93 -7.02 20.54 12.20
N HIS A 94 -8.15 19.90 12.61
CA HIS A 94 -9.29 19.67 11.75
C HIS A 94 -10.61 19.71 12.51
N GLU A 95 -11.68 20.27 11.89
CA GLU A 95 -13.01 20.41 12.50
C GLU A 95 -13.63 19.08 12.96
N LEU A 96 -13.38 17.99 12.20
CA LEU A 96 -13.83 16.63 12.56
C LEU A 96 -12.89 15.94 13.57
N ALA A 97 -11.86 16.62 14.05
CA ALA A 97 -10.88 16.10 14.99
C ALA A 97 -10.41 14.67 14.62
N GLU A 98 -10.57 13.68 15.52
CA GLU A 98 -10.14 12.29 15.31
C GLU A 98 -10.92 11.56 14.20
N LEU A 99 -12.01 12.13 13.72
CA LEU A 99 -12.82 11.62 12.60
C LEU A 99 -12.45 12.28 11.26
N ALA A 100 -11.41 13.09 11.22
CA ALA A 100 -10.85 13.62 9.97
C ALA A 100 -10.45 12.48 9.01
N PRO A 101 -10.31 12.73 7.70
CA PRO A 101 -9.81 11.77 6.74
C PRO A 101 -8.51 11.10 7.23
N ARG A 102 -8.33 9.81 6.89
CA ARG A 102 -7.21 8.99 7.38
C ARG A 102 -5.84 9.58 7.10
N ASP A 103 -5.67 10.18 5.94
CA ASP A 103 -4.44 10.86 5.52
C ASP A 103 -4.11 12.05 6.45
N ILE A 104 -5.10 12.87 6.81
CA ILE A 104 -4.94 14.00 7.74
C ILE A 104 -4.56 13.49 9.13
N VAL A 105 -5.27 12.48 9.63
CA VAL A 105 -4.97 11.92 10.97
C VAL A 105 -3.58 11.28 11.00
N ALA A 106 -3.22 10.50 9.97
CA ALA A 106 -1.91 9.86 9.89
C ALA A 106 -0.75 10.89 9.82
N GLN A 107 -0.90 11.94 9.02
CA GLN A 107 0.07 13.04 8.96
C GLN A 107 0.18 13.77 10.31
N SER A 108 -0.94 14.01 10.99
CA SER A 108 -0.97 14.68 12.27
C SER A 108 -0.24 13.88 13.35
N ILE A 109 -0.50 12.59 13.43
CA ILE A 109 0.22 11.68 14.33
C ILE A 109 1.72 11.70 14.02
N TYR A 110 2.09 11.54 12.74
CA TYR A 110 3.49 11.51 12.34
C TYR A 110 4.22 12.81 12.68
N ARG A 111 3.57 13.98 12.52
CA ARG A 111 4.13 15.27 12.94
C ARG A 111 4.32 15.37 14.45
N GLN A 112 3.41 14.82 15.26
CA GLN A 112 3.58 14.75 16.72
C GLN A 112 4.75 13.82 17.09
N MET A 113 4.89 12.69 16.43
CA MET A 113 6.01 11.78 16.61
C MET A 113 7.35 12.49 16.36
N LEU A 114 7.46 13.23 15.24
CA LEU A 114 8.67 14.00 14.90
C LEU A 114 8.93 15.14 15.92
N LYS A 115 7.88 15.86 16.34
CA LYS A 115 7.99 16.98 17.28
C LYS A 115 8.58 16.58 18.63
N TYR A 116 8.23 15.39 19.10
CA TYR A 116 8.65 14.90 20.42
C TYR A 116 9.77 13.85 20.35
N ASP A 117 10.29 13.55 19.15
CA ASP A 117 11.25 12.48 18.91
C ASP A 117 10.77 11.14 19.51
N GLN A 118 9.53 10.77 19.16
CA GLN A 118 8.88 9.56 19.66
C GLN A 118 8.36 8.72 18.50
N GLU A 119 8.25 7.43 18.72
CA GLU A 119 7.78 6.48 17.69
C GLU A 119 6.27 6.23 17.70
N TYR A 120 5.53 6.83 18.64
CA TYR A 120 4.08 6.70 18.75
C TYR A 120 3.46 7.92 19.46
N VAL A 121 2.14 8.01 19.38
CA VAL A 121 1.27 8.86 20.20
C VAL A 121 0.32 7.97 20.96
N TRP A 122 -0.47 8.56 21.88
CA TRP A 122 -1.44 7.80 22.65
C TRP A 122 -2.85 7.98 22.09
N LEU A 123 -3.58 6.85 21.97
CA LEU A 123 -5.01 6.83 21.77
C LEU A 123 -5.67 6.60 23.15
N SER A 124 -6.23 7.64 23.72
CA SER A 124 -6.83 7.60 25.08
C SER A 124 -8.31 7.24 25.03
N LEU A 125 -8.69 6.27 25.85
CA LEU A 125 -10.07 5.86 26.08
C LEU A 125 -10.50 6.09 27.54
N LYS A 126 -9.66 6.74 28.34
CA LYS A 126 -9.83 6.93 29.79
C LYS A 126 -11.16 7.55 30.20
N HIS A 127 -11.75 8.37 29.33
CA HIS A 127 -13.03 9.06 29.59
C HIS A 127 -14.25 8.26 29.16
N LEU A 128 -14.06 7.10 28.52
CA LEU A 128 -15.14 6.21 28.09
C LEU A 128 -15.46 5.17 29.15
N ASP A 129 -16.71 4.65 29.15
CA ASP A 129 -17.10 3.56 30.03
C ASP A 129 -16.34 2.28 29.69
N PRO A 130 -15.53 1.71 30.61
CA PRO A 130 -14.77 0.49 30.37
C PRO A 130 -15.64 -0.72 29.95
N GLN A 131 -16.88 -0.80 30.41
CA GLN A 131 -17.79 -1.90 30.04
C GLN A 131 -18.24 -1.78 28.60
N VAL A 132 -18.52 -0.55 28.12
CA VAL A 132 -18.85 -0.28 26.73
C VAL A 132 -17.68 -0.61 25.83
N VAL A 133 -16.47 -0.15 26.18
CA VAL A 133 -15.24 -0.39 25.42
C VAL A 133 -14.97 -1.89 25.25
N LYS A 134 -15.00 -2.66 26.34
CA LYS A 134 -14.75 -4.11 26.32
C LYS A 134 -15.79 -4.87 25.50
N HIS A 135 -17.06 -4.51 25.65
CA HIS A 135 -18.14 -5.18 24.93
C HIS A 135 -18.11 -4.88 23.41
N ARG A 136 -17.80 -3.65 23.05
CA ARG A 136 -17.81 -3.19 21.63
C ARG A 136 -16.59 -3.63 20.85
N PHE A 137 -15.44 -3.77 21.51
CA PHE A 137 -14.16 -4.06 20.86
C PHE A 137 -13.43 -5.25 21.51
N PRO A 138 -14.07 -6.43 21.62
CA PRO A 138 -13.51 -7.56 22.36
C PRO A 138 -12.16 -8.02 21.81
N ASN A 139 -12.01 -8.13 20.49
CA ASN A 139 -10.75 -8.58 19.86
C ASN A 139 -9.60 -7.58 20.09
N ILE A 140 -9.90 -6.28 20.09
CA ILE A 140 -8.88 -5.24 20.36
C ILE A 140 -8.52 -5.28 21.84
N TYR A 141 -9.50 -5.48 22.71
CA TYR A 141 -9.28 -5.59 24.14
C TYR A 141 -8.39 -6.79 24.49
N GLU A 142 -8.70 -7.96 23.95
CA GLU A 142 -7.88 -9.18 24.10
C GLU A 142 -6.46 -8.97 23.62
N LYS A 143 -6.30 -8.36 22.44
CA LYS A 143 -4.97 -8.06 21.89
C LYS A 143 -4.18 -7.09 22.76
N CYS A 144 -4.80 -6.06 23.30
CA CYS A 144 -4.16 -5.16 24.25
C CYS A 144 -3.73 -5.89 25.53
N GLN A 145 -4.56 -6.80 26.06
CA GLN A 145 -4.20 -7.62 27.22
C GLN A 145 -2.98 -8.52 26.94
N GLU A 146 -2.95 -9.20 25.79
CA GLU A 146 -1.79 -10.01 25.36
C GLU A 146 -0.49 -9.20 25.35
N LEU A 147 -0.57 -7.92 25.00
CA LEU A 147 0.55 -7.00 24.92
C LEU A 147 0.85 -6.25 26.23
N GLY A 148 0.07 -6.52 27.31
CA GLY A 148 0.21 -5.81 28.59
C GLY A 148 -0.24 -4.34 28.55
N ILE A 149 -1.13 -3.97 27.61
CA ILE A 149 -1.65 -2.62 27.41
C ILE A 149 -3.03 -2.52 28.06
N ASP A 150 -3.24 -1.52 28.90
CA ASP A 150 -4.60 -1.20 29.40
C ASP A 150 -5.37 -0.38 28.36
N MET A 151 -6.22 -1.05 27.59
CA MET A 151 -7.07 -0.41 26.60
C MET A 151 -8.00 0.64 27.20
N CYS A 152 -8.44 0.47 28.47
CA CYS A 152 -9.38 1.40 29.12
C CYS A 152 -8.70 2.70 29.60
N ASP A 153 -7.37 2.75 29.64
CA ASP A 153 -6.60 3.99 29.84
C ASP A 153 -6.15 4.55 28.49
N ARG A 154 -5.16 3.93 27.86
CA ARG A 154 -4.59 4.40 26.58
C ARG A 154 -3.81 3.33 25.84
N ILE A 155 -3.80 3.44 24.53
CA ILE A 155 -3.08 2.54 23.61
C ILE A 155 -1.99 3.32 22.89
N PRO A 156 -0.73 2.84 22.84
CA PRO A 156 0.30 3.45 22.00
C PRO A 156 -0.02 3.16 20.53
N VAL A 157 -0.16 4.19 19.71
CA VAL A 157 -0.50 4.04 18.30
C VAL A 157 0.44 4.81 17.39
N ALA A 158 0.76 4.21 16.25
CA ALA A 158 1.52 4.85 15.18
C ALA A 158 0.87 4.53 13.83
N PRO A 159 1.06 5.39 12.81
CA PRO A 159 0.59 5.09 11.46
C PRO A 159 1.33 3.89 10.88
N ALA A 160 0.60 3.06 10.12
CA ALA A 160 1.14 1.91 9.43
C ALA A 160 0.61 1.85 7.99
N ALA A 161 1.43 1.41 7.04
CA ALA A 161 1.00 1.19 5.67
C ALA A 161 -0.12 0.14 5.64
N HIS A 162 -1.23 0.44 4.95
CA HIS A 162 -2.46 -0.31 5.08
C HIS A 162 -3.08 -0.73 3.74
N TYR A 163 -3.06 0.14 2.74
CA TYR A 163 -3.73 -0.13 1.48
C TYR A 163 -3.04 0.57 0.31
N MET A 164 -2.81 -0.18 -0.78
CA MET A 164 -2.35 0.37 -2.04
C MET A 164 -3.55 0.83 -2.85
N VAL A 165 -3.65 2.14 -3.12
CA VAL A 165 -4.74 2.74 -3.91
C VAL A 165 -4.44 2.64 -5.40
N GLY A 166 -3.19 2.88 -5.79
CA GLY A 166 -2.68 2.60 -7.11
C GLY A 166 -2.60 1.10 -7.42
N GLY A 167 -2.07 0.74 -8.56
CA GLY A 167 -1.90 -0.66 -8.96
C GLY A 167 -1.94 -0.85 -10.47
N VAL A 168 -2.25 -2.06 -10.90
CA VAL A 168 -2.39 -2.38 -12.33
C VAL A 168 -3.66 -1.74 -12.87
N ARG A 169 -3.49 -0.91 -13.90
CA ARG A 169 -4.62 -0.21 -14.54
C ARG A 169 -5.55 -1.21 -15.22
N THR A 170 -6.84 -1.14 -14.88
CA THR A 170 -7.88 -1.96 -15.48
C THR A 170 -9.04 -1.12 -16.01
N ASP A 171 -9.83 -1.72 -16.89
CA ASP A 171 -11.14 -1.18 -17.25
C ASP A 171 -12.21 -1.54 -16.19
N THR A 172 -13.46 -1.16 -16.44
CA THR A 172 -14.59 -1.44 -15.53
C THR A 172 -14.95 -2.92 -15.42
N HIS A 173 -14.29 -3.81 -16.15
CA HIS A 173 -14.44 -5.26 -16.13
C HIS A 173 -13.19 -5.98 -15.62
N GLY A 174 -12.24 -5.25 -15.04
CA GLY A 174 -10.99 -5.81 -14.55
C GLY A 174 -10.01 -6.23 -15.65
N GLN A 175 -10.25 -5.90 -16.93
CA GLN A 175 -9.38 -6.25 -18.04
C GLN A 175 -8.20 -5.28 -18.12
N THR A 176 -6.98 -5.81 -18.29
CA THR A 176 -5.76 -5.02 -18.47
C THR A 176 -5.54 -4.67 -19.95
N ASN A 177 -4.44 -3.94 -20.24
CA ASN A 177 -3.96 -3.74 -21.61
C ASN A 177 -3.43 -5.03 -22.27
N ILE A 178 -3.23 -6.11 -21.50
CA ILE A 178 -2.86 -7.43 -22.01
C ILE A 178 -4.12 -8.27 -22.19
N LYS A 179 -4.33 -8.78 -23.41
CA LYS A 179 -5.50 -9.60 -23.73
C LYS A 179 -5.56 -10.84 -22.83
N ARG A 180 -6.76 -11.14 -22.30
CA ARG A 180 -7.04 -12.32 -21.45
C ARG A 180 -6.35 -12.31 -20.08
N LEU A 181 -5.78 -11.15 -19.68
CA LEU A 181 -5.29 -10.92 -18.33
C LEU A 181 -6.24 -9.98 -17.61
N PHE A 182 -6.83 -10.48 -16.52
CA PHE A 182 -7.75 -9.75 -15.65
C PHE A 182 -7.14 -9.56 -14.28
N ILE A 183 -7.37 -8.39 -13.69
CA ILE A 183 -6.86 -8.06 -12.36
C ILE A 183 -7.98 -7.44 -11.54
N CYS A 184 -8.16 -7.91 -10.31
CA CYS A 184 -9.21 -7.47 -9.40
C CYS A 184 -8.68 -7.36 -7.97
N GLY A 185 -9.41 -6.63 -7.14
CA GLY A 185 -9.04 -6.38 -5.75
C GLY A 185 -7.92 -5.35 -5.63
N GLU A 186 -7.18 -5.37 -4.53
CA GLU A 186 -6.20 -4.33 -4.20
C GLU A 186 -5.04 -4.22 -5.23
N LEU A 187 -4.79 -5.27 -5.99
CA LEU A 187 -3.79 -5.21 -7.07
C LEU A 187 -4.22 -4.29 -8.23
N ALA A 188 -5.52 -4.04 -8.39
CA ALA A 188 -6.08 -3.26 -9.50
C ALA A 188 -6.18 -1.78 -9.15
N SER A 189 -5.75 -0.91 -10.07
CA SER A 189 -6.14 0.50 -10.11
C SER A 189 -7.35 0.66 -11.01
N SER A 190 -8.54 0.47 -10.43
CA SER A 190 -9.84 0.58 -11.12
C SER A 190 -10.34 2.03 -11.22
N GLY A 191 -9.70 2.95 -10.48
CA GLY A 191 -10.09 4.36 -10.37
C GLY A 191 -11.16 4.65 -9.30
N ILE A 192 -11.82 3.62 -8.74
CA ILE A 192 -12.94 3.82 -7.79
C ILE A 192 -12.48 4.38 -6.43
N MET A 193 -11.21 4.15 -6.06
CA MET A 193 -10.67 4.61 -4.78
C MET A 193 -10.18 6.06 -4.80
N GLY A 194 -10.06 6.67 -5.99
CA GLY A 194 -9.51 8.03 -6.13
C GLY A 194 -8.08 8.12 -5.62
N ALA A 195 -7.80 9.14 -4.81
CA ALA A 195 -6.48 9.35 -4.20
C ALA A 195 -6.39 8.87 -2.74
N ASN A 196 -7.52 8.44 -2.16
CA ASN A 196 -7.60 7.95 -0.77
C ASN A 196 -8.85 7.08 -0.59
N ARG A 197 -8.67 5.84 -0.18
CA ARG A 197 -9.76 4.87 -0.04
C ARG A 197 -10.61 5.16 1.19
N LEU A 198 -11.93 5.18 1.00
CA LEU A 198 -12.89 5.15 2.10
C LEU A 198 -12.93 3.77 2.77
N ALA A 199 -13.17 3.75 4.07
CA ALA A 199 -13.28 2.51 4.84
C ALA A 199 -14.29 1.55 4.20
N SER A 200 -13.99 0.24 4.20
CA SER A 200 -14.82 -0.86 3.68
C SER A 200 -15.04 -0.91 2.16
N ASN A 201 -14.69 0.11 1.37
CA ASN A 201 -14.92 0.12 -0.08
C ASN A 201 -14.15 -0.98 -0.81
N SER A 202 -13.00 -1.44 -0.29
CA SER A 202 -12.21 -2.50 -0.92
C SER A 202 -12.94 -3.83 -1.03
N LEU A 203 -13.75 -4.22 -0.03
CA LEU A 203 -14.53 -5.47 -0.11
C LEU A 203 -15.61 -5.39 -1.19
N ILE A 204 -16.28 -4.25 -1.30
CA ILE A 204 -17.31 -4.03 -2.33
C ILE A 204 -16.65 -4.04 -3.72
N GLU A 205 -15.49 -3.42 -3.87
CA GLU A 205 -14.71 -3.46 -5.11
C GLU A 205 -14.38 -4.89 -5.51
N CYS A 206 -13.82 -5.70 -4.59
CA CYS A 206 -13.49 -7.10 -4.87
C CYS A 206 -14.70 -7.89 -5.39
N LEU A 207 -15.86 -7.73 -4.77
CA LEU A 207 -17.09 -8.44 -5.16
C LEU A 207 -17.60 -7.99 -6.53
N VAL A 208 -17.68 -6.68 -6.76
CA VAL A 208 -18.25 -6.12 -8.00
C VAL A 208 -17.33 -6.37 -9.19
N PHE A 209 -16.03 -6.03 -9.05
CA PHE A 209 -15.08 -6.20 -10.15
C PHE A 209 -14.72 -7.65 -10.41
N GLY A 210 -14.66 -8.49 -9.37
CA GLY A 210 -14.50 -9.94 -9.55
C GLY A 210 -15.63 -10.54 -10.37
N LYS A 211 -16.90 -10.22 -10.06
CA LYS A 211 -18.05 -10.64 -10.86
C LYS A 211 -17.96 -10.16 -12.32
N ARG A 212 -17.68 -8.85 -12.53
CA ARG A 212 -17.57 -8.27 -13.87
C ARG A 212 -16.45 -8.91 -14.70
N ALA A 213 -15.31 -9.19 -14.07
CA ALA A 213 -14.18 -9.84 -14.74
C ALA A 213 -14.53 -11.25 -15.22
N ILE A 214 -15.20 -12.05 -14.37
CA ILE A 214 -15.68 -13.39 -14.76
C ILE A 214 -16.70 -13.30 -15.90
N GLU A 215 -17.64 -12.38 -15.87
CA GLU A 215 -18.63 -12.19 -16.95
C GLU A 215 -17.95 -11.78 -18.27
N ALA A 216 -16.95 -10.91 -18.22
CA ALA A 216 -16.19 -10.47 -19.39
C ALA A 216 -15.31 -11.59 -19.97
N SER A 217 -14.70 -12.41 -19.12
CA SER A 217 -13.82 -13.51 -19.54
C SER A 217 -14.51 -14.59 -20.38
N ARG A 218 -15.81 -14.81 -20.13
CA ARG A 218 -16.61 -15.80 -20.88
C ARG A 218 -16.71 -15.50 -22.38
N LYS A 219 -16.51 -14.26 -22.80
CA LYS A 219 -16.56 -13.85 -24.20
C LYS A 219 -15.30 -14.23 -25.00
N ASN A 220 -14.23 -14.61 -24.33
CA ASN A 220 -12.90 -14.80 -24.90
C ASN A 220 -12.47 -16.28 -25.01
N LEU A 221 -13.42 -17.21 -24.93
CA LEU A 221 -13.16 -18.64 -24.99
C LEU A 221 -12.89 -19.05 -26.45
N LYS A 222 -11.68 -19.33 -26.81
CA LYS A 222 -11.13 -20.17 -27.91
C LYS A 222 -9.80 -19.61 -28.45
N THR A 223 -8.69 -20.08 -27.95
CA THR A 223 -7.41 -20.10 -28.70
C THR A 223 -6.51 -21.20 -28.13
N SER A 224 -5.97 -22.05 -29.01
CA SER A 224 -4.93 -22.99 -28.60
C SER A 224 -3.63 -22.25 -28.29
N PRO A 225 -2.86 -22.67 -27.28
CA PRO A 225 -1.55 -22.10 -27.01
C PRO A 225 -0.61 -22.30 -28.20
N THR A 226 0.06 -21.25 -28.64
CA THR A 226 0.93 -21.27 -29.81
C THR A 226 2.40 -21.50 -29.48
N GLN A 227 2.80 -21.40 -28.23
CA GLN A 227 4.19 -21.60 -27.81
C GLN A 227 4.28 -22.28 -26.43
N VAL A 228 5.21 -23.25 -26.34
CA VAL A 228 5.56 -23.91 -25.08
C VAL A 228 6.82 -23.22 -24.55
N PHE A 229 6.72 -22.51 -23.42
CA PHE A 229 7.87 -22.01 -22.70
C PHE A 229 8.30 -23.04 -21.66
N LYS A 230 9.59 -23.31 -21.56
CA LYS A 230 10.16 -24.05 -20.42
C LYS A 230 10.76 -23.01 -19.49
N PRO A 231 10.17 -22.78 -18.32
CA PRO A 231 10.79 -21.94 -17.32
C PRO A 231 12.09 -22.59 -16.84
N ILE A 232 13.05 -21.78 -16.44
CA ILE A 232 14.38 -22.23 -15.95
C ILE A 232 14.66 -21.43 -14.66
N TYR A 233 13.83 -21.67 -13.64
CA TYR A 233 14.09 -21.08 -12.33
C TYR A 233 14.67 -22.14 -11.39
N HIS A 234 15.57 -21.70 -10.52
CA HIS A 234 16.11 -22.51 -9.45
C HIS A 234 16.06 -21.72 -8.13
N CYS A 235 16.03 -22.43 -7.04
CA CYS A 235 16.09 -21.85 -5.71
C CYS A 235 17.44 -22.23 -5.08
N ASN A 236 18.17 -21.22 -4.62
CA ASN A 236 19.46 -21.40 -3.94
C ASN A 236 19.37 -20.74 -2.57
N ASP A 237 19.29 -21.55 -1.52
CA ASP A 237 19.16 -21.08 -0.13
C ASP A 237 20.30 -20.16 0.33
N ASN A 238 21.43 -20.15 -0.36
CA ASN A 238 22.53 -19.22 -0.10
C ASN A 238 22.11 -17.74 -0.28
N TYR A 239 21.05 -17.46 -1.06
CA TYR A 239 20.52 -16.12 -1.27
C TYR A 239 19.37 -15.73 -0.34
N ALA A 240 18.91 -16.64 0.54
CA ALA A 240 17.85 -16.34 1.51
C ALA A 240 18.25 -15.20 2.48
N ALA A 241 19.51 -15.21 2.95
CA ALA A 241 20.03 -14.15 3.81
C ALA A 241 20.10 -12.78 3.07
N LEU A 242 20.45 -12.79 1.79
CA LEU A 242 20.44 -11.60 0.93
C LEU A 242 19.03 -11.02 0.84
N TYR A 243 18.01 -11.84 0.60
CA TYR A 243 16.62 -11.41 0.56
C TYR A 243 16.18 -10.75 1.88
N VAL A 244 16.47 -11.37 3.02
CA VAL A 244 16.12 -10.82 4.34
C VAL A 244 16.78 -9.45 4.56
N HIS A 245 18.06 -9.33 4.22
CA HIS A 245 18.79 -8.06 4.32
C HIS A 245 18.20 -6.99 3.41
N LEU A 246 18.01 -7.30 2.13
CA LEU A 246 17.49 -6.35 1.14
C LEU A 246 16.05 -5.92 1.44
N LYS A 247 15.18 -6.84 1.87
CA LYS A 247 13.84 -6.49 2.31
C LYS A 247 13.86 -5.45 3.42
N LYS A 248 14.75 -5.62 4.41
CA LYS A 248 14.91 -4.67 5.53
C LYS A 248 15.40 -3.29 5.03
N GLU A 249 16.41 -3.26 4.14
CA GLU A 249 16.92 -2.01 3.59
C GLU A 249 15.86 -1.30 2.73
N ILE A 250 15.15 -2.02 1.88
CA ILE A 250 14.06 -1.45 1.08
C ILE A 250 12.96 -0.90 1.99
N SER A 251 12.59 -1.62 3.07
CA SER A 251 11.59 -1.13 4.02
C SER A 251 12.03 0.15 4.74
N ARG A 252 13.32 0.28 5.05
CA ARG A 252 13.92 1.51 5.56
C ARG A 252 13.80 2.64 4.53
N ILE A 253 14.27 2.42 3.32
CA ILE A 253 14.22 3.39 2.22
C ILE A 253 12.79 3.89 1.99
N MET A 254 11.84 2.97 1.90
CA MET A 254 10.44 3.32 1.65
C MET A 254 9.82 4.11 2.80
N THR A 255 10.13 3.77 4.04
CA THR A 255 9.60 4.47 5.22
C THR A 255 10.22 5.86 5.38
N ASP A 256 11.54 5.97 5.22
CA ASP A 256 12.28 7.18 5.50
C ASP A 256 12.14 8.23 4.37
N TYR A 257 12.02 7.77 3.09
CA TYR A 257 12.03 8.65 1.92
C TYR A 257 10.69 8.73 1.16
N ALA A 258 9.86 7.69 1.20
CA ALA A 258 8.59 7.62 0.50
C ALA A 258 7.39 7.31 1.42
N GLY A 259 7.53 7.61 2.71
CA GLY A 259 6.52 7.41 3.73
C GLY A 259 5.37 8.42 3.68
N ILE A 260 4.92 8.87 4.86
CA ILE A 260 3.75 9.75 5.02
C ILE A 260 4.05 11.18 4.56
N ILE A 261 5.21 11.73 4.92
CA ILE A 261 5.64 13.09 4.53
C ILE A 261 6.83 12.96 3.59
N ARG A 262 6.66 13.46 2.38
CA ARG A 262 7.61 13.31 1.27
C ARG A 262 8.12 14.68 0.80
N ASN A 263 9.30 14.72 0.22
CA ASN A 263 9.81 15.85 -0.54
C ASN A 263 10.73 15.37 -1.68
N ALA A 264 11.07 16.27 -2.62
CA ALA A 264 11.86 15.90 -3.80
C ALA A 264 13.25 15.38 -3.45
N GLU A 265 13.91 15.95 -2.45
CA GLU A 265 15.26 15.56 -2.04
C GLU A 265 15.28 14.12 -1.50
N LYS A 266 14.41 13.82 -0.53
CA LYS A 266 14.28 12.48 0.04
C LYS A 266 13.88 11.44 -1.00
N LEU A 267 12.91 11.76 -1.88
CA LEU A 267 12.49 10.85 -2.96
C LEU A 267 13.64 10.54 -3.93
N LYS A 268 14.45 11.53 -4.31
CA LYS A 268 15.64 11.32 -5.15
C LYS A 268 16.70 10.48 -4.45
N GLN A 269 16.93 10.73 -3.16
CA GLN A 269 17.85 9.92 -2.36
C GLN A 269 17.38 8.45 -2.32
N GLY A 270 16.09 8.21 -2.10
CA GLY A 270 15.52 6.86 -2.14
C GLY A 270 15.74 6.15 -3.48
N LEU A 271 15.59 6.86 -4.62
CA LEU A 271 15.89 6.28 -5.93
C LEU A 271 17.36 5.90 -6.07
N ASN A 272 18.28 6.75 -5.65
CA ASN A 272 19.72 6.49 -5.73
C ASN A 272 20.14 5.30 -4.85
N GLU A 273 19.57 5.18 -3.65
CA GLU A 273 19.84 4.03 -2.77
C GLU A 273 19.27 2.73 -3.37
N LEU A 274 18.06 2.75 -3.97
CA LEU A 274 17.50 1.59 -4.67
C LEU A 274 18.36 1.17 -5.89
N GLU A 275 18.90 2.12 -6.62
CA GLU A 275 19.81 1.86 -7.75
C GLU A 275 21.10 1.18 -7.25
N SER A 276 21.68 1.69 -6.19
CA SER A 276 22.86 1.07 -5.55
C SER A 276 22.58 -0.35 -5.05
N LEU A 277 21.41 -0.61 -4.50
CA LEU A 277 21.01 -1.98 -4.09
C LEU A 277 20.88 -2.90 -5.30
N GLU A 278 20.32 -2.42 -6.41
CA GLU A 278 20.14 -3.21 -7.65
C GLU A 278 21.48 -3.56 -8.30
N ASP A 279 22.42 -2.61 -8.35
CA ASP A 279 23.76 -2.81 -8.91
C ASP A 279 24.57 -3.89 -8.16
N ASN A 280 24.29 -4.05 -6.88
CA ASN A 280 24.91 -5.05 -6.02
C ASN A 280 24.22 -6.43 -6.04
N LEU A 281 23.10 -6.57 -6.77
CA LEU A 281 22.42 -7.85 -6.90
C LEU A 281 23.23 -8.84 -7.78
N PRO A 282 23.20 -10.15 -7.45
CA PRO A 282 23.73 -11.17 -8.32
C PRO A 282 23.15 -11.06 -9.74
N ARG A 283 23.98 -11.34 -10.74
CA ARG A 283 23.55 -11.30 -12.16
C ARG A 283 22.65 -12.46 -12.57
N GLU A 284 22.52 -13.46 -11.73
CA GLU A 284 21.63 -14.61 -11.93
C GLU A 284 20.18 -14.17 -11.92
N ILE A 285 19.55 -14.14 -13.09
CA ILE A 285 18.17 -13.67 -13.27
C ILE A 285 17.12 -14.76 -13.04
N ASN A 286 17.53 -16.02 -13.01
CA ASN A 286 16.63 -17.18 -12.86
C ASN A 286 16.66 -17.75 -11.43
N GLU A 287 17.31 -17.08 -10.48
CA GLU A 287 17.34 -17.48 -9.08
C GLU A 287 16.21 -16.80 -8.30
N TYR A 288 15.47 -17.61 -7.51
CA TYR A 288 14.23 -17.23 -6.86
C TYR A 288 14.38 -15.99 -5.93
N TYR A 289 15.35 -16.02 -5.02
CA TYR A 289 15.53 -14.91 -4.07
C TYR A 289 16.03 -13.63 -4.75
N THR A 290 16.87 -13.75 -5.75
CA THR A 290 17.33 -12.62 -6.56
C THR A 290 16.16 -12.01 -7.34
N LEU A 291 15.27 -12.84 -7.89
CA LEU A 291 14.07 -12.39 -8.60
C LEU A 291 13.14 -11.59 -7.65
N ILE A 292 12.89 -12.10 -6.44
CA ILE A 292 12.05 -11.39 -5.46
C ILE A 292 12.69 -10.06 -5.05
N CYS A 293 14.01 -10.02 -4.86
CA CYS A 293 14.73 -8.77 -4.57
C CYS A 293 14.55 -7.74 -5.70
N ARG A 294 14.67 -8.14 -6.97
CA ARG A 294 14.42 -7.29 -8.14
C ARG A 294 12.96 -6.81 -8.20
N ASN A 295 12.02 -7.67 -7.85
CA ASN A 295 10.60 -7.32 -7.79
C ASN A 295 10.34 -6.26 -6.71
N LEU A 296 10.90 -6.40 -5.52
CA LEU A 296 10.81 -5.41 -4.44
C LEU A 296 11.38 -4.04 -4.86
N ILE A 297 12.57 -4.03 -5.47
CA ILE A 297 13.18 -2.80 -6.00
C ILE A 297 12.29 -2.17 -7.08
N THR A 298 11.74 -2.98 -7.99
CA THR A 298 10.82 -2.51 -9.04
C THR A 298 9.60 -1.83 -8.43
N VAL A 299 8.95 -2.45 -7.44
CA VAL A 299 7.77 -1.90 -6.76
C VAL A 299 8.11 -0.59 -6.05
N ALA A 300 9.21 -0.56 -5.29
CA ALA A 300 9.69 0.64 -4.60
C ALA A 300 9.94 1.79 -5.58
N ARG A 301 10.61 1.50 -6.70
CA ARG A 301 10.90 2.48 -7.76
C ARG A 301 9.62 3.03 -8.40
N LEU A 302 8.63 2.19 -8.67
CA LEU A 302 7.33 2.62 -9.22
C LEU A 302 6.63 3.62 -8.29
N ILE A 303 6.63 3.36 -6.98
CA ILE A 303 6.06 4.26 -5.97
C ILE A 303 6.81 5.59 -5.93
N ILE A 304 8.14 5.56 -5.81
CA ILE A 304 8.95 6.77 -5.67
C ILE A 304 8.89 7.62 -6.94
N ARG A 305 8.96 7.02 -8.13
CA ARG A 305 8.88 7.76 -9.41
C ARG A 305 7.53 8.46 -9.59
N SER A 306 6.42 7.80 -9.27
CA SER A 306 5.10 8.45 -9.27
C SER A 306 5.03 9.58 -8.26
N ALA A 307 5.53 9.36 -7.02
CA ALA A 307 5.55 10.37 -5.97
C ALA A 307 6.43 11.59 -6.32
N LEU A 308 7.53 11.38 -7.02
CA LEU A 308 8.41 12.46 -7.47
C LEU A 308 7.78 13.27 -8.61
N TYR A 309 7.06 12.60 -9.51
CA TYR A 309 6.40 13.23 -10.66
C TYR A 309 5.22 14.11 -10.22
N ARG A 310 4.42 13.68 -9.22
CA ARG A 310 3.30 14.46 -8.71
C ARG A 310 3.77 15.57 -7.77
N GLN A 311 3.75 16.80 -8.26
CA GLN A 311 4.18 18.00 -7.52
C GLN A 311 2.97 18.74 -6.92
N GLU A 312 2.16 18.01 -6.19
CA GLU A 312 1.02 18.50 -5.38
C GLU A 312 0.85 17.60 -4.17
N SER A 313 -0.08 17.92 -3.28
CA SER A 313 -0.56 17.03 -2.21
C SER A 313 -2.02 16.68 -2.44
N ARG A 314 -2.34 15.35 -2.38
CA ARG A 314 -3.69 14.83 -2.62
C ARG A 314 -3.88 13.47 -1.97
N GLY A 315 -4.92 13.32 -1.13
CA GLY A 315 -5.22 12.06 -0.46
C GLY A 315 -4.01 11.45 0.26
N GLY A 316 -3.67 10.19 -0.01
CA GLY A 316 -2.53 9.49 0.60
C GLY A 316 -1.14 10.00 0.17
N HIS A 317 -1.06 10.93 -0.78
CA HIS A 317 0.20 11.52 -1.24
C HIS A 317 0.37 12.93 -0.69
N PHE A 318 1.29 13.10 0.26
CA PHE A 318 1.62 14.41 0.83
C PHE A 318 3.08 14.80 0.53
N ARG A 319 3.24 15.96 -0.09
CA ARG A 319 4.52 16.60 -0.44
C ARG A 319 4.69 17.86 0.39
N GLU A 320 5.66 17.90 1.31
CA GLU A 320 5.90 19.11 2.10
C GLU A 320 6.44 20.29 1.29
N ASP A 321 7.10 20.01 0.16
CA ASP A 321 7.56 21.01 -0.82
C ASP A 321 6.44 21.46 -1.79
N TYR A 322 5.29 20.75 -1.82
CA TYR A 322 4.07 21.09 -2.58
C TYR A 322 2.82 20.77 -1.73
N PRO A 323 2.57 21.50 -0.63
CA PRO A 323 1.60 21.07 0.39
C PRO A 323 0.12 21.22 -0.01
N CYS A 324 -0.16 21.91 -1.12
CA CYS A 324 -1.52 22.14 -1.60
C CYS A 324 -1.87 21.22 -2.78
N SER A 325 -3.17 20.93 -2.94
CA SER A 325 -3.66 20.28 -4.15
C SER A 325 -3.71 21.29 -5.31
N ASP A 326 -3.46 20.79 -6.52
CA ASP A 326 -3.48 21.59 -7.76
C ASP A 326 -4.42 20.92 -8.77
N ALA A 327 -5.37 21.69 -9.31
CA ALA A 327 -6.33 21.21 -10.32
C ALA A 327 -5.65 20.77 -11.63
N SER A 328 -4.48 21.30 -11.96
CA SER A 328 -3.70 20.87 -13.13
C SER A 328 -3.20 19.44 -13.02
N TYR A 329 -3.14 18.87 -11.80
CA TYR A 329 -2.75 17.48 -11.52
C TYR A 329 -3.94 16.51 -11.47
N LEU A 330 -5.12 16.86 -11.96
CA LEU A 330 -6.26 15.95 -12.12
C LEU A 330 -6.04 14.96 -13.26
N PHE A 331 -5.04 14.10 -13.10
CA PHE A 331 -4.69 13.04 -14.04
C PHE A 331 -4.14 11.81 -13.29
N HIS A 332 -4.21 10.66 -13.95
CA HIS A 332 -3.52 9.44 -13.54
C HIS A 332 -2.07 9.47 -14.02
N ILE A 333 -1.14 9.03 -13.18
CA ILE A 333 0.25 8.80 -13.56
C ILE A 333 0.39 7.34 -13.97
N VAL A 334 0.81 7.07 -15.20
CA VAL A 334 0.93 5.72 -15.74
C VAL A 334 2.36 5.39 -16.09
N GLN A 335 2.82 4.26 -15.57
CA GLN A 335 4.13 3.66 -15.86
C GLN A 335 3.94 2.32 -16.57
N GLN A 336 4.81 1.99 -17.51
CA GLN A 336 4.82 0.72 -18.21
C GLN A 336 6.26 0.36 -18.52
N LYS A 337 6.60 -0.93 -18.49
CA LYS A 337 7.95 -1.40 -18.77
C LYS A 337 8.43 -0.92 -20.15
N GLU A 338 9.66 -0.43 -20.21
CA GLU A 338 10.31 0.08 -21.43
C GLU A 338 9.59 1.26 -22.10
N LYS A 339 8.75 1.99 -21.36
CA LYS A 339 8.10 3.21 -21.84
C LYS A 339 8.31 4.36 -20.88
N ASP A 340 8.26 5.56 -21.41
CA ASP A 340 8.29 6.77 -20.60
C ASP A 340 7.01 6.87 -19.74
N LEU A 341 7.16 7.49 -18.58
CA LEU A 341 6.05 7.85 -17.72
C LEU A 341 5.11 8.81 -18.48
N ARG A 342 3.81 8.55 -18.41
CA ARG A 342 2.79 9.37 -19.07
C ARG A 342 1.63 9.65 -18.13
N THR A 343 0.82 10.63 -18.51
CA THR A 343 -0.39 10.98 -17.78
C THR A 343 -1.65 10.67 -18.59
N LEU A 344 -2.72 10.33 -17.90
CA LEU A 344 -4.06 10.16 -18.48
C LEU A 344 -5.05 11.03 -17.71
N PRO A 345 -5.93 11.81 -18.38
CA PRO A 345 -6.89 12.65 -17.70
C PRO A 345 -7.88 11.80 -16.88
N VAL A 346 -8.26 12.29 -15.71
CA VAL A 346 -9.37 11.71 -14.95
C VAL A 346 -10.66 12.00 -15.70
N ASN A 347 -11.37 10.96 -16.16
CA ASN A 347 -12.64 11.08 -16.85
C ASN A 347 -13.77 11.42 -15.87
N THR A 348 -13.97 12.71 -15.59
CA THR A 348 -15.04 13.20 -14.70
C THR A 348 -16.44 13.09 -15.31
N LYS A 349 -16.58 12.76 -16.61
CA LYS A 349 -17.86 12.79 -17.36
C LYS A 349 -18.38 11.43 -17.85
N LYS A 350 -17.75 10.29 -17.54
CA LYS A 350 -18.19 8.96 -18.04
C LYS A 350 -18.55 7.94 -16.97
N SER A 351 -18.86 8.34 -15.76
CA SER A 351 -19.14 7.41 -14.66
C SER A 351 -20.63 7.11 -14.40
N LEU A 352 -21.56 7.57 -15.25
CA LEU A 352 -23.01 7.32 -15.05
C LEU A 352 -23.73 7.14 -16.40
N ASN A 353 -23.33 6.11 -17.18
CA ASN A 353 -24.22 5.54 -18.20
C ASN A 353 -24.05 4.02 -18.24
#